data_3e4621cbcd2b55b87e34b0ff3a2d602e
#
_entry.id   3e4621cbcd2b55b87e34b0ff3a2d602e
#
_cell.length_a   1.000
_cell.length_b   1.000
_cell.length_c   1.000
_cell.angle_alpha   90.00
_cell.angle_beta   90.00
_cell.angle_gamma   90.00
#
_symmetry.space_group_name_H-M   'P 1'
#
loop_
_entity.id
_entity.type
_entity.pdbx_description
1 polymer ?
#
loop_
_entity_poly.entity_id
_entity_poly.type
_entity_poly.pdbx_seq_one_letter_code
_entity_poly.pdbx_strand_id
1 'polypeptide(L)'
;MLIGTEWRTETYYDNRDPRLDGTIRNSDFRSNISRTKTYPYVSAVVGSSPTGDVYGVKRVRSFFTEFSIPVTEKIDAQVAVRRESFSDSESSTVGKLAFGYSVNEWIKLRASASTSFRTPNIIQVNQKEVARTGSRVDAVMQYGNWLENGQTDVSTKTNGAFLGDYLVTNSIRYATGAENLKPEESTNTSLGFVITPLDNLTITYDIWEIEKENTIGLFGRANQSIYDLLLRTRLGIGGATTIAEMETWCKANVNSTDAETGKYIVEGSSVLRDAYWGTSDDTDAHNAIFLSGGICPAGEQDVIRDEYLNLATRTVEGTDLTIYYDMDTDIGKFNITFQSSVTDKFYQTPIQKFNVISEAINSGELPAFLGLEGYGDILGLDT
;
A
#
# COMPACT_ATOMS: atom_id res chain seq x y z
N MET A 1 -26.22 29.74 11.13
CA MET A 1 -25.07 29.36 11.98
C MET A 1 -25.40 28.06 12.68
N LEU A 2 -24.50 27.09 12.67
CA LEU A 2 -24.57 25.83 13.40
C LEU A 2 -23.33 25.73 14.30
N ILE A 3 -23.51 25.30 15.55
CA ILE A 3 -22.42 25.01 16.50
C ILE A 3 -22.72 23.66 17.12
N GLY A 4 -21.74 22.79 17.23
CA GLY A 4 -21.93 21.47 17.82
C GLY A 4 -20.68 20.92 18.48
N THR A 5 -20.92 19.98 19.39
CA THR A 5 -19.88 19.19 20.05
C THR A 5 -20.26 17.72 19.98
N GLU A 6 -19.28 16.86 19.89
CA GLU A 6 -19.48 15.41 19.83
C GLU A 6 -18.47 14.71 20.74
N TRP A 7 -18.94 13.72 21.50
CA TRP A 7 -18.11 12.76 22.23
C TRP A 7 -18.50 11.36 21.81
N ARG A 8 -17.53 10.59 21.32
CA ARG A 8 -17.78 9.18 21.01
C ARG A 8 -16.62 8.30 21.47
N THR A 9 -16.96 7.07 21.73
CA THR A 9 -15.98 6.00 21.99
C THR A 9 -16.22 4.90 20.97
N GLU A 10 -15.19 4.56 20.25
CA GLU A 10 -15.16 3.43 19.33
C GLU A 10 -14.39 2.30 20.00
N THR A 11 -14.97 1.11 20.02
CA THR A 11 -14.31 -0.09 20.53
C THR A 11 -14.30 -1.13 19.44
N TYR A 12 -13.13 -1.65 19.17
CA TYR A 12 -12.95 -2.78 18.27
C TYR A 12 -12.50 -3.99 19.09
N TYR A 13 -13.17 -5.09 18.89
CA TYR A 13 -12.84 -6.35 19.52
C TYR A 13 -13.02 -7.48 18.51
N ASP A 14 -11.92 -8.16 18.18
CA ASP A 14 -11.90 -9.36 17.34
C ASP A 14 -11.32 -10.50 18.17
N ASN A 15 -12.23 -11.28 18.76
CA ASN A 15 -11.90 -12.49 19.53
C ASN A 15 -12.07 -13.68 18.61
N ARG A 16 -11.00 -14.30 18.24
CA ARG A 16 -10.98 -15.39 17.29
C ARG A 16 -11.12 -16.74 17.97
N ASP A 17 -11.64 -17.68 17.22
CA ASP A 17 -11.65 -19.08 17.66
C ASP A 17 -10.20 -19.55 17.90
N PRO A 18 -9.92 -20.30 19.01
CA PRO A 18 -8.57 -20.81 19.30
C PRO A 18 -7.92 -21.61 18.17
N ARG A 19 -8.72 -22.08 17.21
CA ARG A 19 -8.21 -22.72 15.98
C ARG A 19 -7.72 -21.74 14.93
N LEU A 20 -7.93 -20.44 15.14
CA LEU A 20 -7.55 -19.37 14.20
C LEU A 20 -6.61 -18.33 14.82
N ASP A 21 -6.51 -18.27 16.15
CA ASP A 21 -5.80 -17.23 16.89
C ASP A 21 -4.35 -17.58 17.23
N GLY A 22 -3.91 -18.78 16.91
CA GLY A 22 -2.58 -19.26 17.21
C GLY A 22 -2.42 -19.85 18.64
N THR A 23 -3.48 -20.05 19.39
CA THR A 23 -3.43 -20.68 20.72
C THR A 23 -3.03 -22.16 20.64
N ILE A 24 -3.49 -22.86 19.59
CA ILE A 24 -3.26 -24.29 19.43
C ILE A 24 -2.00 -24.54 18.59
N ARG A 25 -0.99 -25.18 19.17
CA ARG A 25 0.25 -25.53 18.46
C ARG A 25 0.09 -26.76 17.59
N ASN A 26 0.82 -26.79 16.47
CA ASN A 26 0.87 -27.95 15.57
C ASN A 26 1.30 -29.23 16.26
N SER A 27 2.11 -29.15 17.33
CA SER A 27 2.53 -30.31 18.12
C SER A 27 1.38 -31.05 18.79
N ASP A 28 0.26 -30.37 19.01
CA ASP A 28 -0.89 -30.91 19.70
C ASP A 28 -1.83 -31.72 18.78
N PHE A 29 -1.52 -31.73 17.48
CA PHE A 29 -2.25 -32.49 16.47
C PHE A 29 -1.43 -33.63 15.89
N ARG A 30 -2.03 -34.79 15.74
CA ARG A 30 -1.46 -35.97 15.07
C ARG A 30 -1.55 -35.88 13.54
N SER A 31 -1.58 -34.72 12.95
CA SER A 31 -1.77 -34.57 11.50
C SER A 31 -0.43 -34.60 10.75
N ASN A 32 -0.46 -35.16 9.53
CA ASN A 32 0.64 -35.13 8.57
C ASN A 32 0.84 -33.76 7.90
N ILE A 33 0.34 -32.69 8.52
CA ILE A 33 0.52 -31.35 8.01
C ILE A 33 1.99 -31.00 8.15
N SER A 34 2.60 -30.57 7.06
CA SER A 34 3.97 -30.08 7.02
C SER A 34 4.16 -28.99 8.08
N ARG A 35 4.94 -29.32 9.10
CA ARG A 35 5.24 -28.41 10.21
C ARG A 35 6.46 -27.60 9.81
N THR A 36 6.23 -26.43 9.25
CA THR A 36 7.33 -25.51 9.02
C THR A 36 7.64 -24.76 10.31
N LYS A 37 8.88 -24.39 10.52
CA LYS A 37 9.27 -23.51 11.65
C LYS A 37 8.51 -22.18 11.62
N THR A 38 8.06 -21.77 10.45
CA THR A 38 7.36 -20.52 10.19
C THR A 38 5.93 -20.52 10.69
N TYR A 39 5.29 -21.71 10.78
CA TYR A 39 3.94 -21.87 11.29
C TYR A 39 3.89 -22.91 12.42
N PRO A 40 4.30 -22.53 13.64
CA PRO A 40 4.23 -23.44 14.77
C PRO A 40 2.78 -23.67 15.25
N TYR A 41 1.83 -22.92 14.75
CA TYR A 41 0.43 -22.94 15.21
C TYR A 41 -0.51 -23.44 14.11
N VAL A 42 -1.67 -23.91 14.55
CA VAL A 42 -2.73 -24.39 13.66
C VAL A 42 -3.59 -23.25 13.19
N SER A 43 -3.96 -23.25 11.90
CA SER A 43 -5.07 -22.47 11.37
C SER A 43 -6.06 -23.42 10.71
N ALA A 44 -7.33 -23.28 11.06
CA ALA A 44 -8.42 -24.04 10.43
C ALA A 44 -8.77 -23.51 9.02
N VAL A 45 -8.25 -22.37 8.65
CA VAL A 45 -8.52 -21.73 7.35
C VAL A 45 -7.31 -21.92 6.44
N VAL A 46 -7.54 -22.60 5.31
CA VAL A 46 -6.49 -22.83 4.29
C VAL A 46 -6.03 -21.49 3.71
N GLY A 47 -4.71 -21.29 3.66
CA GLY A 47 -4.10 -20.08 3.10
C GLY A 47 -4.09 -18.85 4.03
N SER A 48 -4.57 -18.99 5.27
CA SER A 48 -4.39 -17.97 6.31
C SER A 48 -3.55 -18.52 7.46
N SER A 49 -2.76 -17.65 8.06
CA SER A 49 -2.04 -17.97 9.30
C SER A 49 -2.93 -17.72 10.51
N PRO A 50 -2.57 -18.29 11.64
CA PRO A 50 -3.10 -17.86 12.92
C PRO A 50 -2.87 -16.35 13.09
N THR A 51 -3.93 -15.66 13.50
CA THR A 51 -3.88 -14.22 13.81
C THR A 51 -4.46 -14.05 15.20
N GLY A 52 -3.68 -13.47 16.10
CA GLY A 52 -4.11 -13.26 17.49
C GLY A 52 -5.28 -12.29 17.59
N ASP A 53 -5.92 -12.33 18.75
CA ASP A 53 -7.01 -11.41 19.11
C ASP A 53 -6.55 -9.95 19.00
N VAL A 54 -7.46 -9.10 18.54
CA VAL A 54 -7.24 -7.65 18.44
C VAL A 54 -8.26 -6.92 19.29
N TYR A 55 -7.76 -6.04 20.13
CA TYR A 55 -8.59 -5.14 20.92
C TYR A 55 -8.05 -3.71 20.81
N GLY A 56 -8.96 -2.76 20.66
CA GLY A 56 -8.60 -1.36 20.67
C GLY A 56 -9.76 -0.46 21.06
N VAL A 57 -9.46 0.67 21.67
CA VAL A 57 -10.42 1.70 22.06
C VAL A 57 -9.92 3.05 21.59
N LYS A 58 -10.79 3.76 20.88
CA LYS A 58 -10.56 5.12 20.42
C LYS A 58 -11.60 6.05 20.98
N ARG A 59 -11.17 7.12 21.66
CA ARG A 59 -12.07 8.17 22.15
C ARG A 59 -11.87 9.41 21.32
N VAL A 60 -12.98 10.01 20.89
CA VAL A 60 -13.00 11.20 20.03
C VAL A 60 -13.79 12.29 20.71
N ARG A 61 -13.24 13.51 20.69
CA ARG A 61 -13.93 14.73 21.10
C ARG A 61 -13.85 15.72 19.96
N SER A 62 -15.00 16.23 19.53
CA SER A 62 -15.09 17.17 18.42
C SER A 62 -15.80 18.45 18.84
N PHE A 63 -15.36 19.55 18.26
CA PHE A 63 -16.05 20.81 18.25
C PHE A 63 -16.13 21.29 16.80
N PHE A 64 -17.29 21.76 16.37
CA PHE A 64 -17.47 22.27 15.00
C PHE A 64 -18.43 23.45 14.96
N THR A 65 -18.20 24.30 13.98
CA THR A 65 -19.09 25.43 13.65
C THR A 65 -19.19 25.61 12.16
N GLU A 66 -20.37 26.03 11.71
CA GLU A 66 -20.66 26.28 10.30
C GLU A 66 -21.50 27.54 10.17
N PHE A 67 -21.15 28.38 9.19
CA PHE A 67 -21.86 29.59 8.81
C PHE A 67 -22.26 29.50 7.35
N SER A 68 -23.54 29.73 7.07
CA SER A 68 -24.05 30.02 5.73
C SER A 68 -24.36 31.53 5.68
N ILE A 69 -23.73 32.24 4.76
CA ILE A 69 -23.69 33.69 4.69
C ILE A 69 -24.23 34.11 3.33
N PRO A 70 -25.47 34.61 3.25
CA PRO A 70 -25.95 35.32 2.05
C PRO A 70 -25.24 36.68 1.99
N VAL A 71 -24.16 36.75 1.20
CA VAL A 71 -23.34 37.98 1.07
C VAL A 71 -24.11 39.07 0.30
N THR A 72 -24.79 38.66 -0.77
CA THR A 72 -25.72 39.48 -1.57
C THR A 72 -26.84 38.57 -2.08
N GLU A 73 -27.83 39.14 -2.80
CA GLU A 73 -28.86 38.34 -3.48
C GLU A 73 -28.30 37.36 -4.52
N LYS A 74 -27.09 37.62 -5.03
CA LYS A 74 -26.42 36.80 -6.05
C LYS A 74 -25.26 35.98 -5.52
N ILE A 75 -24.77 36.27 -4.32
CA ILE A 75 -23.56 35.64 -3.78
C ILE A 75 -23.90 35.00 -2.44
N ASP A 76 -23.64 33.70 -2.33
CA ASP A 76 -23.67 32.93 -1.10
C ASP A 76 -22.30 32.42 -0.76
N ALA A 77 -21.99 32.36 0.53
CA ALA A 77 -20.75 31.80 1.04
C ALA A 77 -21.03 30.81 2.21
N GLN A 78 -20.21 29.78 2.32
CA GLN A 78 -20.22 28.84 3.44
C GLN A 78 -18.85 28.75 4.04
N VAL A 79 -18.75 28.87 5.36
CA VAL A 79 -17.51 28.66 6.12
C VAL A 79 -17.76 27.65 7.21
N ALA A 80 -16.92 26.64 7.31
CA ALA A 80 -16.99 25.64 8.36
C ALA A 80 -15.61 25.34 8.93
N VAL A 81 -15.55 25.08 10.22
CA VAL A 81 -14.34 24.62 10.92
C VAL A 81 -14.72 23.50 11.88
N ARG A 82 -13.90 22.45 11.92
CA ARG A 82 -14.03 21.32 12.84
C ARG A 82 -12.66 20.98 13.44
N ARG A 83 -12.63 20.82 14.74
CA ARG A 83 -11.46 20.31 15.48
C ARG A 83 -11.82 18.99 16.16
N GLU A 84 -10.96 17.98 15.99
CA GLU A 84 -11.11 16.69 16.64
C GLU A 84 -9.84 16.36 17.44
N SER A 85 -10.04 15.78 18.62
CA SER A 85 -8.98 15.23 19.47
C SER A 85 -9.23 13.75 19.70
N PHE A 86 -8.17 12.96 19.56
CA PHE A 86 -8.19 11.51 19.63
C PHE A 86 -7.36 11.01 20.80
N SER A 87 -7.70 9.83 21.34
CA SER A 87 -6.93 9.21 22.42
C SER A 87 -5.69 8.44 21.93
N ASP A 88 -5.62 8.14 20.65
CA ASP A 88 -4.67 7.22 20.01
C ASP A 88 -3.94 7.82 18.80
N SER A 89 -4.16 9.10 18.51
CA SER A 89 -3.49 9.81 17.42
C SER A 89 -3.49 11.31 17.64
N GLU A 90 -2.78 12.05 16.78
CA GLU A 90 -2.73 13.50 16.83
C GLU A 90 -4.10 14.14 16.57
N SER A 91 -4.33 15.30 17.23
CA SER A 91 -5.53 16.11 16.99
C SER A 91 -5.48 16.75 15.61
N SER A 92 -6.63 16.84 14.94
CA SER A 92 -6.73 17.48 13.62
C SER A 92 -7.74 18.63 13.63
N THR A 93 -7.45 19.66 12.80
CA THR A 93 -8.36 20.78 12.56
C THR A 93 -8.56 20.94 11.06
N VAL A 94 -9.79 20.91 10.62
CA VAL A 94 -10.17 21.03 9.21
C VAL A 94 -11.15 22.17 8.99
N GLY A 95 -11.14 22.70 7.78
CA GLY A 95 -12.01 23.81 7.39
C GLY A 95 -12.58 23.64 5.99
N LYS A 96 -13.62 24.40 5.72
CA LYS A 96 -14.25 24.51 4.40
C LYS A 96 -14.60 25.96 4.12
N LEU A 97 -14.34 26.38 2.89
CA LEU A 97 -14.80 27.61 2.30
C LEU A 97 -15.47 27.28 0.96
N ALA A 98 -16.69 27.74 0.78
CA ALA A 98 -17.39 27.54 -0.47
C ALA A 98 -18.13 28.84 -0.88
N PHE A 99 -18.21 29.07 -2.17
CA PHE A 99 -18.86 30.22 -2.79
C PHE A 99 -19.81 29.79 -3.89
N GLY A 100 -20.96 30.43 -3.96
CA GLY A 100 -21.89 30.39 -5.06
C GLY A 100 -22.11 31.79 -5.62
N TYR A 101 -22.11 31.95 -6.96
CA TYR A 101 -22.40 33.18 -7.64
C TYR A 101 -23.45 32.95 -8.71
N SER A 102 -24.65 33.50 -8.51
CA SER A 102 -25.72 33.51 -9.50
C SER A 102 -25.49 34.65 -10.51
N VAL A 103 -24.93 34.27 -11.68
CA VAL A 103 -24.66 35.21 -12.77
C VAL A 103 -25.99 35.85 -13.25
N ASN A 104 -26.97 34.96 -13.46
CA ASN A 104 -28.35 35.28 -13.80
C ASN A 104 -29.30 34.18 -13.27
N GLU A 105 -30.57 34.17 -13.68
CA GLU A 105 -31.59 33.24 -13.20
C GLU A 105 -31.32 31.78 -13.60
N TRP A 106 -30.50 31.51 -14.61
CA TRP A 106 -30.25 30.19 -15.18
C TRP A 106 -28.79 29.77 -15.17
N ILE A 107 -27.84 30.61 -14.70
CA ILE A 107 -26.41 30.25 -14.55
C ILE A 107 -25.95 30.54 -13.13
N LYS A 108 -25.41 29.53 -12.46
CA LYS A 108 -24.74 29.67 -11.18
C LYS A 108 -23.33 29.10 -11.29
N LEU A 109 -22.32 29.85 -10.85
CA LEU A 109 -20.94 29.38 -10.65
C LEU A 109 -20.78 28.94 -9.21
N ARG A 110 -19.93 27.92 -8.99
CA ARG A 110 -19.61 27.44 -7.65
C ARG A 110 -18.13 27.11 -7.54
N ALA A 111 -17.55 27.38 -6.36
CA ALA A 111 -16.19 27.05 -6.03
C ALA A 111 -16.11 26.61 -4.58
N SER A 112 -15.27 25.64 -4.28
CA SER A 112 -15.01 25.26 -2.90
C SER A 112 -13.55 24.85 -2.69
N ALA A 113 -13.07 25.10 -1.46
CA ALA A 113 -11.81 24.57 -0.96
C ALA A 113 -12.06 24.05 0.46
N SER A 114 -11.56 22.85 0.75
CA SER A 114 -11.69 22.26 2.07
C SER A 114 -10.51 21.38 2.40
N THR A 115 -10.22 21.27 3.70
CA THR A 115 -9.32 20.25 4.22
C THR A 115 -10.13 19.14 4.89
N SER A 116 -9.60 17.93 4.88
CA SER A 116 -10.17 16.81 5.62
C SER A 116 -9.04 15.93 6.18
N PHE A 117 -9.38 15.01 7.07
CA PHE A 117 -8.43 14.07 7.63
C PHE A 117 -9.08 12.70 7.85
N ARG A 118 -8.25 11.70 7.93
CA ARG A 118 -8.62 10.34 8.36
C ARG A 118 -7.58 9.81 9.32
N THR A 119 -7.97 9.58 10.57
CA THR A 119 -7.06 8.93 11.52
C THR A 119 -6.86 7.46 11.16
N PRO A 120 -5.71 6.87 11.51
CA PRO A 120 -5.53 5.43 11.43
C PRO A 120 -6.71 4.73 12.10
N ASN A 121 -7.21 3.66 11.49
CA ASN A 121 -8.24 2.87 12.14
C ASN A 121 -7.62 1.98 13.22
N ILE A 122 -8.47 1.48 14.13
CA ILE A 122 -8.03 0.68 15.28
C ILE A 122 -7.25 -0.58 14.82
N ILE A 123 -7.61 -1.14 13.67
CA ILE A 123 -6.93 -2.31 13.11
C ILE A 123 -5.53 -1.92 12.62
N GLN A 124 -5.38 -0.83 11.87
CA GLN A 124 -4.08 -0.37 11.35
C GLN A 124 -3.07 -0.09 12.46
N VAL A 125 -3.54 0.28 13.65
CA VAL A 125 -2.66 0.54 14.82
C VAL A 125 -2.40 -0.74 15.62
N ASN A 126 -3.45 -1.53 15.89
CA ASN A 126 -3.39 -2.61 16.88
C ASN A 126 -3.29 -4.02 16.27
N GLN A 127 -3.36 -4.15 14.94
CA GLN A 127 -3.34 -5.45 14.29
C GLN A 127 -2.01 -6.15 14.56
N LYS A 128 -2.10 -7.32 15.17
CA LYS A 128 -1.00 -8.26 15.22
C LYS A 128 -0.77 -8.86 13.83
N GLU A 129 0.33 -9.57 13.66
CA GLU A 129 0.71 -10.17 12.38
C GLU A 129 -0.45 -10.95 11.73
N VAL A 130 -0.82 -10.53 10.51
CA VAL A 130 -1.72 -11.29 9.64
C VAL A 130 -0.93 -11.84 8.49
N ALA A 131 -0.72 -13.14 8.50
CA ALA A 131 -0.01 -13.77 7.42
C ALA A 131 -0.96 -14.19 6.28
N ARG A 132 -0.48 -13.99 5.06
CA ARG A 132 -1.13 -14.47 3.85
C ARG A 132 -0.09 -15.12 2.95
N THR A 133 -0.34 -16.38 2.60
CA THR A 133 0.48 -17.10 1.62
C THR A 133 0.11 -16.71 0.20
N GLY A 134 1.04 -16.88 -0.70
CA GLY A 134 0.82 -16.71 -2.14
C GLY A 134 2.11 -16.81 -2.93
N SER A 135 1.99 -17.36 -4.12
CA SER A 135 3.12 -17.43 -5.04
C SER A 135 3.49 -16.04 -5.54
N ARG A 136 4.76 -15.69 -5.45
CA ARG A 136 5.32 -14.40 -5.88
C ARG A 136 6.69 -14.61 -6.49
N VAL A 137 7.03 -13.71 -7.40
CA VAL A 137 8.38 -13.64 -7.95
C VAL A 137 9.35 -13.25 -6.84
N ASP A 138 10.43 -14.01 -6.73
CA ASP A 138 11.57 -13.69 -5.87
C ASP A 138 12.59 -12.89 -6.68
N ALA A 139 12.80 -11.62 -6.33
CA ALA A 139 13.67 -10.72 -7.08
C ALA A 139 15.15 -11.20 -7.11
N VAL A 140 15.63 -11.86 -6.03
CA VAL A 140 16.99 -12.40 -5.99
C VAL A 140 17.13 -13.58 -6.95
N MET A 141 16.12 -14.47 -6.99
CA MET A 141 16.13 -15.60 -7.91
C MET A 141 15.93 -15.14 -9.36
N GLN A 142 15.10 -14.12 -9.58
CA GLN A 142 14.93 -13.50 -10.89
C GLN A 142 16.24 -12.86 -11.40
N TYR A 143 16.98 -12.22 -10.52
CA TYR A 143 18.30 -11.67 -10.82
C TYR A 143 19.30 -12.78 -11.18
N GLY A 144 19.34 -13.86 -10.40
CA GLY A 144 20.19 -15.02 -10.71
C GLY A 144 19.83 -15.68 -12.05
N ASN A 145 18.55 -15.84 -12.35
CA ASN A 145 18.09 -16.36 -13.64
C ASN A 145 18.51 -15.44 -14.82
N TRP A 146 18.43 -14.14 -14.64
CA TRP A 146 18.88 -13.16 -15.62
C TRP A 146 20.40 -13.27 -15.88
N LEU A 147 21.20 -13.42 -14.83
CA LEU A 147 22.65 -13.64 -14.95
C LEU A 147 22.96 -14.92 -15.72
N GLU A 148 22.29 -16.03 -15.39
CA GLU A 148 22.45 -17.32 -16.04
C GLU A 148 22.11 -17.27 -17.52
N ASN A 149 21.13 -16.45 -17.91
CA ASN A 149 20.72 -16.26 -19.30
C ASN A 149 21.52 -15.18 -20.05
N GLY A 150 22.72 -14.83 -19.57
CA GLY A 150 23.60 -13.86 -20.23
C GLY A 150 23.04 -12.44 -20.24
N GLN A 151 22.25 -12.09 -19.24
CA GLN A 151 21.66 -10.76 -19.02
C GLN A 151 20.66 -10.34 -20.10
N THR A 152 19.98 -11.28 -20.75
CA THR A 152 19.09 -10.98 -21.88
C THR A 152 17.62 -11.08 -21.56
N ASP A 153 17.11 -12.19 -21.07
CA ASP A 153 15.67 -12.39 -20.84
C ASP A 153 15.40 -12.95 -19.44
N VAL A 154 14.31 -12.47 -18.86
CA VAL A 154 13.86 -12.85 -17.52
C VAL A 154 12.38 -13.21 -17.45
N SER A 155 11.68 -13.07 -18.56
CA SER A 155 10.23 -13.27 -18.61
C SER A 155 9.85 -14.74 -18.59
N THR A 156 10.75 -15.63 -18.95
CA THR A 156 10.52 -17.07 -19.07
C THR A 156 11.47 -17.86 -18.19
N LYS A 157 10.89 -18.84 -17.50
CA LYS A 157 11.63 -19.88 -16.84
C LYS A 157 12.42 -20.65 -17.91
N THR A 158 13.75 -20.56 -17.87
CA THR A 158 14.57 -21.31 -18.80
C THR A 158 14.60 -22.78 -18.39
N ASN A 159 14.27 -23.67 -19.33
CA ASN A 159 14.32 -25.10 -19.08
C ASN A 159 15.74 -25.53 -18.72
N GLY A 160 15.92 -25.94 -17.47
CA GLY A 160 17.19 -26.44 -16.93
C GLY A 160 18.01 -25.42 -16.16
N ALA A 161 17.62 -24.12 -16.14
CA ALA A 161 18.22 -23.14 -15.28
C ALA A 161 17.80 -23.39 -13.84
N PHE A 162 18.77 -23.62 -12.99
CA PHE A 162 18.55 -23.93 -11.59
C PHE A 162 17.78 -22.81 -10.86
N LEU A 163 18.24 -21.58 -11.00
CA LEU A 163 17.59 -20.43 -10.37
C LEU A 163 16.20 -20.14 -10.95
N GLY A 164 15.92 -20.57 -12.15
CA GLY A 164 14.58 -20.48 -12.78
C GLY A 164 13.54 -21.34 -12.06
N ASP A 165 13.92 -22.41 -11.38
CA ASP A 165 13.00 -23.25 -10.62
C ASP A 165 12.50 -22.57 -9.35
N TYR A 166 13.26 -21.64 -8.79
CA TYR A 166 12.95 -20.86 -7.59
C TYR A 166 12.44 -19.45 -7.90
N LEU A 167 12.23 -19.14 -9.18
CA LEU A 167 11.78 -17.81 -9.60
C LEU A 167 10.47 -17.40 -8.94
N VAL A 168 9.54 -18.34 -8.78
CA VAL A 168 8.27 -18.12 -8.12
C VAL A 168 8.21 -18.93 -6.85
N THR A 169 8.33 -18.27 -5.71
CA THR A 169 8.28 -18.89 -4.40
C THR A 169 6.93 -18.72 -3.72
N ASN A 170 6.60 -19.65 -2.84
CA ASN A 170 5.38 -19.61 -2.05
C ASN A 170 5.66 -18.92 -0.72
N SER A 171 5.79 -17.60 -0.75
CA SER A 171 6.15 -16.79 0.40
C SER A 171 4.96 -16.35 1.24
N ILE A 172 5.22 -16.15 2.53
CA ILE A 172 4.27 -15.64 3.50
C ILE A 172 4.50 -14.14 3.68
N ARG A 173 3.45 -13.35 3.57
CA ARG A 173 3.49 -11.95 3.97
C ARG A 173 2.83 -11.78 5.33
N TYR A 174 3.55 -11.24 6.28
CA TYR A 174 3.00 -10.70 7.52
C TYR A 174 2.70 -9.22 7.35
N ALA A 175 1.41 -8.86 7.40
CA ALA A 175 0.98 -7.48 7.53
C ALA A 175 0.77 -7.16 9.00
N THR A 176 1.48 -6.17 9.52
CA THR A 176 1.42 -5.74 10.93
C THR A 176 0.89 -4.32 11.05
N GLY A 177 0.22 -4.02 12.15
CA GLY A 177 -0.13 -2.65 12.53
C GLY A 177 1.11 -1.86 12.94
N ALA A 178 0.99 -0.53 12.93
CA ALA A 178 2.04 0.38 13.39
C ALA A 178 1.46 1.42 14.35
N GLU A 179 2.08 1.56 15.51
CA GLU A 179 1.59 2.45 16.58
C GLU A 179 1.80 3.95 16.28
N ASN A 180 2.77 4.28 15.41
CA ASN A 180 3.18 5.65 15.14
C ASN A 180 2.63 6.23 13.83
N LEU A 181 1.51 5.71 13.34
CA LEU A 181 0.88 6.21 12.13
C LEU A 181 0.29 7.60 12.37
N LYS A 182 0.63 8.53 11.48
CA LYS A 182 0.03 9.86 11.43
C LYS A 182 -1.34 9.80 10.75
N PRO A 183 -2.26 10.72 11.09
CA PRO A 183 -3.47 10.90 10.31
C PRO A 183 -3.15 11.19 8.83
N GLU A 184 -3.97 10.66 7.95
CA GLU A 184 -3.99 11.13 6.58
C GLU A 184 -4.69 12.48 6.55
N GLU A 185 -4.13 13.44 5.82
CA GLU A 185 -4.70 14.75 5.62
C GLU A 185 -5.01 14.95 4.14
N SER A 186 -6.05 15.70 3.81
CA SER A 186 -6.32 16.03 2.42
C SER A 186 -6.80 17.47 2.24
N THR A 187 -6.41 18.02 1.10
CA THR A 187 -6.94 19.26 0.54
C THR A 187 -7.80 18.90 -0.65
N ASN A 188 -9.01 19.46 -0.68
CA ASN A 188 -9.97 19.21 -1.75
C ASN A 188 -10.40 20.55 -2.34
N THR A 189 -10.29 20.69 -3.64
CA THR A 189 -10.73 21.89 -4.39
C THR A 189 -11.72 21.50 -5.47
N SER A 190 -12.69 22.35 -5.71
CA SER A 190 -13.60 22.20 -6.84
C SER A 190 -14.03 23.54 -7.41
N LEU A 191 -14.23 23.55 -8.73
CA LEU A 191 -14.79 24.67 -9.49
C LEU A 191 -15.80 24.11 -10.48
N GLY A 192 -16.98 24.71 -10.53
CA GLY A 192 -18.02 24.24 -11.43
C GLY A 192 -19.09 25.24 -11.72
N PHE A 193 -20.03 24.83 -12.55
CA PHE A 193 -21.21 25.61 -12.87
C PHE A 193 -22.47 24.75 -12.89
N VAL A 194 -23.59 25.43 -12.68
CA VAL A 194 -24.93 24.86 -12.85
C VAL A 194 -25.64 25.73 -13.87
N ILE A 195 -26.21 25.10 -14.88
CA ILE A 195 -27.03 25.77 -15.91
C ILE A 195 -28.42 25.16 -15.90
N THR A 196 -29.45 26.01 -15.80
CA THR A 196 -30.88 25.65 -15.86
C THR A 196 -31.54 26.40 -17.02
N PRO A 197 -31.25 26.03 -18.29
CA PRO A 197 -31.72 26.76 -19.45
C PRO A 197 -33.23 26.64 -19.67
N LEU A 198 -33.84 25.62 -19.07
CA LEU A 198 -35.27 25.36 -19.03
C LEU A 198 -35.64 24.95 -17.59
N ASP A 199 -36.88 25.16 -17.20
CA ASP A 199 -37.39 24.82 -15.85
C ASP A 199 -37.23 23.31 -15.52
N ASN A 200 -37.17 22.48 -16.54
CA ASN A 200 -37.10 21.04 -16.44
C ASN A 200 -35.74 20.46 -16.88
N LEU A 201 -34.72 21.28 -17.14
CA LEU A 201 -33.39 20.86 -17.54
C LEU A 201 -32.33 21.50 -16.65
N THR A 202 -31.55 20.67 -15.95
CA THR A 202 -30.41 21.11 -15.16
C THR A 202 -29.15 20.40 -15.65
N ILE A 203 -28.10 21.16 -15.91
CA ILE A 203 -26.78 20.68 -16.30
C ILE A 203 -25.78 21.16 -15.26
N THR A 204 -24.99 20.26 -14.71
CA THR A 204 -23.89 20.59 -13.80
C THR A 204 -22.58 20.05 -14.35
N TYR A 205 -21.53 20.87 -14.23
CA TYR A 205 -20.18 20.46 -14.58
C TYR A 205 -19.22 20.95 -13.50
N ASP A 206 -18.37 20.05 -13.02
CA ASP A 206 -17.37 20.34 -11.99
C ASP A 206 -16.02 19.76 -12.39
N ILE A 207 -14.97 20.51 -12.11
CA ILE A 207 -13.57 20.08 -12.11
C ILE A 207 -13.15 20.01 -10.64
N TRP A 208 -12.50 18.94 -10.25
CA TRP A 208 -12.09 18.73 -8.86
C TRP A 208 -10.68 18.15 -8.75
N GLU A 209 -10.04 18.46 -7.64
CA GLU A 209 -8.75 17.94 -7.26
C GLU A 209 -8.77 17.54 -5.78
N ILE A 210 -8.19 16.40 -5.47
CA ILE A 210 -7.99 15.88 -4.12
C ILE A 210 -6.50 15.54 -3.97
N GLU A 211 -5.81 16.30 -3.12
CA GLU A 211 -4.46 15.98 -2.68
C GLU A 211 -4.53 15.39 -1.28
N LYS A 212 -3.94 14.21 -1.08
CA LYS A 212 -3.98 13.46 0.15
C LYS A 212 -2.57 13.11 0.61
N GLU A 213 -2.19 13.65 1.77
CA GLU A 213 -0.89 13.42 2.40
C GLU A 213 -0.94 12.28 3.42
N ASN A 214 0.24 11.74 3.75
CA ASN A 214 0.41 10.68 4.76
C ASN A 214 -0.50 9.46 4.54
N THR A 215 -0.80 9.12 3.29
CA THR A 215 -1.65 7.97 2.94
C THR A 215 -1.16 6.70 3.65
N ILE A 216 -2.03 6.02 4.40
CA ILE A 216 -1.66 4.82 5.14
C ILE A 216 -1.76 3.60 4.24
N GLY A 217 -0.66 2.86 4.12
CA GLY A 217 -0.59 1.67 3.28
C GLY A 217 0.60 0.78 3.61
N LEU A 218 0.79 -0.23 2.78
CA LEU A 218 1.92 -1.17 2.85
C LEU A 218 2.87 -0.89 1.69
N PHE A 219 4.18 -1.11 1.87
CA PHE A 219 5.16 -0.97 0.78
C PHE A 219 4.96 -2.02 -0.32
N GLY A 220 4.48 -3.18 0.05
CA GLY A 220 4.11 -4.25 -0.86
C GLY A 220 5.20 -5.33 -1.04
N ARG A 221 4.75 -6.55 -1.32
CA ARG A 221 5.63 -7.73 -1.41
C ARG A 221 6.69 -7.61 -2.49
N ALA A 222 6.30 -7.20 -3.70
CA ALA A 222 7.19 -7.07 -4.84
C ALA A 222 8.30 -6.05 -4.53
N ASN A 223 7.91 -4.86 -4.06
CA ASN A 223 8.86 -3.81 -3.71
C ASN A 223 9.78 -4.22 -2.56
N GLN A 224 9.30 -4.98 -1.55
CA GLN A 224 10.14 -5.52 -0.48
C GLN A 224 11.17 -6.51 -1.01
N SER A 225 10.77 -7.40 -1.95
CA SER A 225 11.67 -8.37 -2.58
C SER A 225 12.76 -7.69 -3.41
N ILE A 226 12.41 -6.65 -4.17
CA ILE A 226 13.37 -5.87 -4.95
C ILE A 226 14.32 -5.08 -4.03
N TYR A 227 13.79 -4.56 -2.92
CA TYR A 227 14.62 -3.87 -1.93
C TYR A 227 15.61 -4.82 -1.23
N ASP A 228 15.21 -6.07 -0.95
CA ASP A 228 16.11 -7.09 -0.45
C ASP A 228 17.25 -7.39 -1.44
N LEU A 229 16.94 -7.50 -2.73
CA LEU A 229 17.96 -7.63 -3.78
C LEU A 229 18.92 -6.44 -3.78
N LEU A 230 18.41 -5.20 -3.71
CA LEU A 230 19.25 -4.00 -3.68
C LEU A 230 20.20 -4.01 -2.48
N LEU A 231 19.71 -4.36 -1.30
CA LEU A 231 20.57 -4.46 -0.11
C LEU A 231 21.66 -5.51 -0.27
N ARG A 232 21.35 -6.65 -0.90
CA ARG A 232 22.32 -7.70 -1.19
C ARG A 232 23.35 -7.29 -2.23
N THR A 233 22.94 -6.58 -3.27
CA THR A 233 23.84 -6.02 -4.28
C THR A 233 24.82 -5.02 -3.65
N ARG A 234 24.34 -4.16 -2.76
CA ARG A 234 25.16 -3.18 -2.04
C ARG A 234 26.06 -3.80 -0.98
N LEU A 235 25.63 -4.88 -0.34
CA LEU A 235 26.47 -5.66 0.54
C LEU A 235 27.66 -6.30 -0.20
N GLY A 236 27.41 -6.79 -1.41
CA GLY A 236 28.41 -7.41 -2.28
C GLY A 236 28.96 -8.73 -1.73
N ILE A 237 30.18 -9.07 -2.17
CA ILE A 237 30.89 -10.30 -1.83
C ILE A 237 32.32 -10.04 -1.31
N GLY A 238 32.60 -8.81 -0.85
CA GLY A 238 33.91 -8.45 -0.29
C GLY A 238 35.10 -8.53 -1.26
N GLY A 239 34.83 -8.45 -2.57
CA GLY A 239 35.86 -8.57 -3.61
C GLY A 239 36.32 -10.00 -3.88
N ALA A 240 35.57 -11.01 -3.45
CA ALA A 240 35.85 -12.42 -3.72
C ALA A 240 35.91 -12.70 -5.23
N THR A 241 36.87 -13.49 -5.66
CA THR A 241 37.08 -13.92 -7.04
C THR A 241 36.85 -15.43 -7.25
N THR A 242 36.73 -16.15 -6.16
CA THR A 242 36.46 -17.60 -6.15
C THR A 242 35.23 -17.89 -5.28
N ILE A 243 34.59 -19.04 -5.54
CA ILE A 243 33.45 -19.52 -4.75
C ILE A 243 33.83 -19.64 -3.27
N ALA A 244 34.98 -20.20 -2.95
CA ALA A 244 35.44 -20.40 -1.58
C ALA A 244 35.65 -19.07 -0.82
N GLU A 245 36.22 -18.07 -1.48
CA GLU A 245 36.36 -16.72 -0.91
C GLU A 245 34.98 -16.06 -0.69
N MET A 246 34.09 -16.14 -1.68
CA MET A 246 32.72 -15.65 -1.57
C MET A 246 31.98 -16.29 -0.42
N GLU A 247 31.99 -17.62 -0.31
CA GLU A 247 31.34 -18.36 0.78
C GLU A 247 31.86 -17.92 2.14
N THR A 248 33.19 -17.81 2.27
CA THR A 248 33.85 -17.41 3.52
C THR A 248 33.38 -16.01 3.93
N TRP A 249 33.39 -15.07 2.98
CA TRP A 249 32.97 -13.69 3.22
C TRP A 249 31.46 -13.60 3.55
N CYS A 250 30.62 -14.28 2.78
CA CYS A 250 29.18 -14.26 2.95
C CYS A 250 28.73 -14.89 4.27
N LYS A 251 29.33 -16.01 4.67
CA LYS A 251 29.07 -16.64 5.98
C LYS A 251 29.41 -15.71 7.15
N ALA A 252 30.41 -14.84 6.99
CA ALA A 252 30.78 -13.87 7.99
C ALA A 252 29.88 -12.61 8.03
N ASN A 253 29.30 -12.20 6.88
CA ASN A 253 28.63 -10.91 6.71
C ASN A 253 27.11 -11.01 6.51
N VAL A 254 26.58 -12.15 6.05
CA VAL A 254 25.14 -12.40 5.83
C VAL A 254 24.56 -13.35 6.87
N ASN A 255 25.34 -13.81 7.81
CA ASN A 255 24.92 -14.79 8.83
C ASN A 255 24.08 -14.15 9.96
N SER A 256 23.21 -13.22 9.62
CA SER A 256 22.20 -12.67 10.52
C SER A 256 20.96 -13.55 10.45
N THR A 257 20.51 -14.06 11.59
CA THR A 257 19.28 -14.84 11.68
C THR A 257 18.23 -14.09 12.48
N ASP A 258 17.01 -14.18 11.99
CA ASP A 258 15.85 -13.71 12.74
C ASP A 258 15.65 -14.58 13.98
N ALA A 259 15.57 -13.96 15.16
CA ALA A 259 15.54 -14.68 16.44
C ALA A 259 14.27 -15.52 16.62
N GLU A 260 13.18 -15.16 15.97
CA GLU A 260 11.89 -15.84 16.10
C GLU A 260 11.78 -17.04 15.16
N THR A 261 12.17 -16.85 13.90
CA THR A 261 11.99 -17.85 12.85
C THR A 261 13.24 -18.67 12.57
N GLY A 262 14.41 -18.19 12.97
CA GLY A 262 15.70 -18.76 12.61
C GLY A 262 16.05 -18.64 11.12
N LYS A 263 15.31 -17.82 10.38
CA LYS A 263 15.55 -17.54 8.97
C LYS A 263 16.65 -16.50 8.79
N TYR A 264 17.30 -16.51 7.64
CA TYR A 264 18.35 -15.55 7.31
C TYR A 264 17.76 -14.23 6.84
N ILE A 265 18.35 -13.13 7.28
CA ILE A 265 17.94 -11.77 6.95
C ILE A 265 19.18 -10.90 6.70
N VAL A 266 19.13 -10.05 5.69
CA VAL A 266 20.12 -8.98 5.48
C VAL A 266 19.70 -7.76 6.29
N GLU A 267 20.65 -7.07 6.88
CA GLU A 267 20.38 -5.84 7.65
C GLU A 267 19.58 -4.83 6.81
N GLY A 268 18.51 -4.31 7.39
CA GLY A 268 17.59 -3.37 6.72
C GLY A 268 16.55 -4.02 5.79
N SER A 269 16.63 -5.33 5.54
CA SER A 269 15.62 -6.06 4.78
C SER A 269 14.39 -6.39 5.63
N SER A 270 13.26 -6.56 4.96
CA SER A 270 12.03 -7.13 5.53
C SER A 270 11.75 -8.55 5.01
N VAL A 271 12.70 -9.13 4.27
CA VAL A 271 12.58 -10.45 3.65
C VAL A 271 13.44 -11.46 4.39
N LEU A 272 12.79 -12.51 4.88
CA LEU A 272 13.42 -13.63 5.55
C LEU A 272 13.52 -14.78 4.56
N ARG A 273 14.71 -15.41 4.51
CA ARG A 273 15.02 -16.48 3.56
C ARG A 273 15.39 -17.76 4.26
N ASP A 274 15.18 -18.87 3.58
CA ASP A 274 15.73 -20.14 4.00
C ASP A 274 17.26 -20.12 4.04
N ALA A 275 17.83 -21.04 4.80
CA ALA A 275 19.27 -21.23 4.78
C ALA A 275 19.70 -21.68 3.38
N TYR A 276 20.71 -21.03 2.84
CA TYR A 276 21.34 -21.50 1.61
C TYR A 276 22.39 -22.56 1.89
N TRP A 277 23.24 -22.29 2.90
CA TRP A 277 24.39 -23.10 3.22
C TRP A 277 24.00 -24.50 3.75
N GLY A 278 24.57 -25.52 3.11
CA GLY A 278 24.35 -26.94 3.51
C GLY A 278 22.95 -27.45 3.14
N THR A 279 22.30 -26.85 2.18
CA THR A 279 21.05 -27.31 1.56
C THR A 279 21.32 -28.02 0.24
N SER A 280 20.27 -28.62 -0.37
CA SER A 280 20.38 -29.19 -1.72
C SER A 280 20.68 -28.14 -2.79
N ASP A 281 20.46 -26.84 -2.46
CA ASP A 281 20.64 -25.72 -3.36
C ASP A 281 22.06 -25.15 -3.33
N ASP A 282 22.87 -25.55 -2.33
CA ASP A 282 24.28 -25.17 -2.18
C ASP A 282 25.14 -26.02 -3.13
N THR A 283 25.18 -25.62 -4.38
CA THR A 283 25.98 -26.26 -5.42
C THR A 283 26.97 -25.27 -6.02
N ASP A 284 28.11 -25.80 -6.54
CA ASP A 284 29.12 -24.98 -7.22
C ASP A 284 28.55 -24.21 -8.42
N ALA A 285 27.58 -24.81 -9.12
CA ALA A 285 26.92 -24.15 -10.26
C ALA A 285 26.11 -22.93 -9.80
N HIS A 286 25.38 -23.04 -8.70
CA HIS A 286 24.63 -21.92 -8.11
C HIS A 286 25.55 -20.84 -7.58
N ASN A 287 26.56 -21.26 -6.84
CA ASN A 287 27.57 -20.35 -6.29
C ASN A 287 28.30 -19.60 -7.38
N ALA A 288 28.57 -20.23 -8.53
CA ALA A 288 29.19 -19.58 -9.68
C ALA A 288 28.30 -18.46 -10.26
N ILE A 289 26.97 -18.65 -10.30
CA ILE A 289 26.03 -17.63 -10.75
C ILE A 289 26.02 -16.45 -9.78
N PHE A 290 25.89 -16.69 -8.48
CA PHE A 290 25.91 -15.65 -7.46
C PHE A 290 27.25 -14.89 -7.44
N LEU A 291 28.37 -15.61 -7.58
CA LEU A 291 29.69 -15.01 -7.72
C LEU A 291 29.76 -14.07 -8.91
N SER A 292 29.24 -14.47 -10.08
CA SER A 292 29.24 -13.65 -11.29
C SER A 292 28.39 -12.39 -11.13
N GLY A 293 27.34 -12.43 -10.31
CA GLY A 293 26.48 -11.31 -9.99
C GLY A 293 26.98 -10.42 -8.86
N GLY A 294 28.06 -10.82 -8.20
CA GLY A 294 28.62 -10.05 -7.09
C GLY A 294 27.74 -9.99 -5.85
N ILE A 295 26.84 -10.97 -5.67
CA ILE A 295 25.95 -11.05 -4.50
C ILE A 295 26.14 -12.37 -3.75
N CYS A 296 25.89 -12.35 -2.45
CA CYS A 296 25.94 -13.55 -1.65
C CYS A 296 24.81 -14.52 -2.00
N PRO A 297 25.10 -15.85 -2.05
CA PRO A 297 24.09 -16.86 -2.23
C PRO A 297 22.94 -16.72 -1.23
N ALA A 298 21.73 -16.99 -1.69
CA ALA A 298 20.52 -16.86 -0.89
C ALA A 298 19.58 -18.04 -1.15
N GLY A 299 18.97 -18.59 -0.10
CA GLY A 299 17.86 -19.53 -0.22
C GLY A 299 16.57 -18.83 -0.63
N GLU A 300 15.51 -19.61 -0.80
CA GLU A 300 14.18 -19.10 -1.19
C GLU A 300 13.66 -18.04 -0.21
N GLN A 301 12.95 -17.07 -0.77
CA GLN A 301 12.18 -16.11 -0.02
C GLN A 301 11.01 -16.84 0.67
N ASP A 302 11.00 -16.87 1.99
CA ASP A 302 9.97 -17.57 2.75
C ASP A 302 8.98 -16.58 3.40
N VAL A 303 9.49 -15.55 4.08
CA VAL A 303 8.67 -14.58 4.80
C VAL A 303 8.99 -13.16 4.35
N ILE A 304 7.95 -12.35 4.20
CA ILE A 304 8.05 -10.91 3.99
C ILE A 304 7.27 -10.21 5.10
N ARG A 305 7.96 -9.42 5.93
CA ARG A 305 7.34 -8.52 6.91
C ARG A 305 7.01 -7.20 6.24
N ASP A 306 5.75 -6.80 6.30
CA ASP A 306 5.24 -5.60 5.63
C ASP A 306 4.35 -4.82 6.60
N GLU A 307 4.93 -3.86 7.27
CA GLU A 307 4.27 -3.04 8.28
C GLU A 307 3.52 -1.88 7.64
N TYR A 308 2.38 -1.49 8.22
CA TYR A 308 1.69 -0.27 7.81
C TYR A 308 2.57 0.94 8.05
N LEU A 309 2.59 1.85 7.08
CA LEU A 309 3.36 3.09 7.16
C LEU A 309 2.60 4.23 6.48
N ASN A 310 2.97 5.46 6.81
CA ASN A 310 2.51 6.60 6.04
C ASN A 310 3.29 6.67 4.73
N LEU A 311 2.58 6.46 3.64
CA LEU A 311 3.06 6.70 2.28
C LEU A 311 3.10 8.21 2.03
N ALA A 312 3.70 8.61 0.91
CA ALA A 312 3.71 10.01 0.50
C ALA A 312 2.34 10.47 -0.06
N THR A 313 2.32 11.63 -0.68
CA THR A 313 1.12 12.28 -1.21
C THR A 313 0.49 11.49 -2.35
N ARG A 314 -0.83 11.46 -2.37
CA ARG A 314 -1.65 10.95 -3.48
C ARG A 314 -2.47 12.10 -4.05
N THR A 315 -2.38 12.32 -5.35
CA THR A 315 -3.16 13.32 -6.06
C THR A 315 -4.15 12.64 -7.00
N VAL A 316 -5.41 13.06 -6.92
CA VAL A 316 -6.47 12.59 -7.82
C VAL A 316 -7.19 13.82 -8.37
N GLU A 317 -7.31 13.91 -9.70
CA GLU A 317 -8.00 14.98 -10.40
C GLU A 317 -9.05 14.40 -11.33
N GLY A 318 -10.12 15.13 -11.53
CA GLY A 318 -11.17 14.68 -12.44
C GLY A 318 -12.26 15.70 -12.73
N THR A 319 -13.20 15.25 -13.54
CA THR A 319 -14.34 16.05 -14.01
C THR A 319 -15.64 15.27 -13.86
N ASP A 320 -16.69 15.97 -13.46
CA ASP A 320 -18.04 15.41 -13.31
C ASP A 320 -19.02 16.20 -14.16
N LEU A 321 -19.84 15.49 -14.96
CA LEU A 321 -20.95 16.02 -15.73
C LEU A 321 -22.24 15.35 -15.30
N THR A 322 -23.24 16.12 -14.91
CA THR A 322 -24.58 15.59 -14.63
C THR A 322 -25.63 16.39 -15.40
N ILE A 323 -26.58 15.68 -16.00
CA ILE A 323 -27.73 16.26 -16.71
C ILE A 323 -28.98 15.63 -16.12
N TYR A 324 -29.88 16.50 -15.63
CA TYR A 324 -31.23 16.12 -15.17
C TYR A 324 -32.23 16.71 -16.13
N TYR A 325 -33.12 15.86 -16.64
CA TYR A 325 -34.21 16.29 -17.51
C TYR A 325 -35.52 15.64 -17.10
N ASP A 326 -36.47 16.46 -16.77
CA ASP A 326 -37.83 16.06 -16.42
C ASP A 326 -38.77 16.31 -17.61
N MET A 327 -39.49 15.28 -18.02
CA MET A 327 -40.39 15.34 -19.16
C MET A 327 -41.77 14.84 -18.78
N ASP A 328 -42.78 15.73 -18.92
CA ASP A 328 -44.19 15.38 -18.78
C ASP A 328 -44.77 15.08 -20.18
N THR A 329 -45.37 13.91 -20.32
CA THR A 329 -46.02 13.49 -21.57
C THR A 329 -47.42 12.94 -21.30
N ASP A 330 -48.21 12.79 -22.35
CA ASP A 330 -49.57 12.23 -22.26
C ASP A 330 -49.60 10.79 -21.72
N ILE A 331 -48.45 10.06 -21.82
CA ILE A 331 -48.30 8.66 -21.35
C ILE A 331 -47.65 8.56 -19.98
N GLY A 332 -47.18 9.68 -19.41
CA GLY A 332 -46.55 9.68 -18.07
C GLY A 332 -45.46 10.70 -17.90
N LYS A 333 -44.88 10.72 -16.68
CA LYS A 333 -43.74 11.55 -16.30
C LYS A 333 -42.45 10.74 -16.40
N PHE A 334 -41.45 11.31 -17.06
CA PHE A 334 -40.12 10.71 -17.21
C PHE A 334 -39.08 11.61 -16.52
N ASN A 335 -38.27 11.00 -15.67
CA ASN A 335 -37.11 11.64 -15.07
C ASN A 335 -35.86 10.97 -15.68
N ILE A 336 -35.10 11.74 -16.44
CA ILE A 336 -33.89 11.27 -17.11
C ILE A 336 -32.68 11.85 -16.41
N THR A 337 -31.76 11.01 -15.98
CA THR A 337 -30.49 11.43 -15.39
C THR A 337 -29.35 10.84 -16.19
N PHE A 338 -28.44 11.66 -16.66
CA PHE A 338 -27.16 11.26 -17.22
C PHE A 338 -26.06 11.73 -16.28
N GLN A 339 -25.13 10.82 -15.93
CA GLN A 339 -23.98 11.13 -15.12
C GLN A 339 -22.72 10.55 -15.78
N SER A 340 -21.67 11.36 -15.82
CA SER A 340 -20.34 10.97 -16.26
C SER A 340 -19.32 11.51 -15.28
N SER A 341 -18.44 10.66 -14.80
CA SER A 341 -17.29 11.01 -13.98
C SER A 341 -16.03 10.47 -14.66
N VAL A 342 -15.06 11.34 -14.87
CA VAL A 342 -13.79 11.01 -15.49
C VAL A 342 -12.69 11.33 -14.49
N THR A 343 -11.83 10.35 -14.22
CA THR A 343 -10.60 10.59 -13.46
C THR A 343 -9.49 10.87 -14.46
N ASP A 344 -8.95 12.09 -14.41
CA ASP A 344 -7.94 12.57 -15.37
C ASP A 344 -6.52 12.27 -14.89
N LYS A 345 -6.34 12.18 -13.56
CA LYS A 345 -5.05 11.89 -12.93
C LYS A 345 -5.24 11.08 -11.66
N PHE A 346 -4.41 10.08 -11.48
CA PHE A 346 -4.27 9.35 -10.21
C PHE A 346 -2.79 9.05 -9.99
N TYR A 347 -2.14 9.88 -9.20
CA TYR A 347 -0.70 9.84 -8.98
C TYR A 347 -0.37 9.57 -7.52
N GLN A 348 0.51 8.61 -7.27
CA GLN A 348 1.07 8.33 -5.95
C GLN A 348 2.54 8.75 -5.92
N THR A 349 2.85 9.78 -5.14
CA THR A 349 4.24 10.22 -4.96
C THR A 349 5.08 9.10 -4.35
N PRO A 350 6.25 8.79 -4.90
CA PRO A 350 7.14 7.78 -4.36
C PRO A 350 7.67 8.15 -2.97
N ILE A 351 7.72 7.17 -2.07
CA ILE A 351 8.43 7.30 -0.79
C ILE A 351 9.94 7.12 -0.99
N GLN A 352 10.75 7.55 0.00
CA GLN A 352 12.20 7.48 -0.10
C GLN A 352 12.71 6.06 -0.42
N LYS A 353 12.15 5.03 0.21
CA LYS A 353 12.53 3.63 -0.04
C LYS A 353 12.30 3.22 -1.51
N PHE A 354 11.22 3.70 -2.12
CA PHE A 354 10.93 3.49 -3.53
C PHE A 354 11.93 4.24 -4.43
N ASN A 355 12.23 5.51 -4.11
CA ASN A 355 13.16 6.32 -4.89
C ASN A 355 14.54 5.68 -4.95
N VAL A 356 15.04 5.16 -3.82
CA VAL A 356 16.35 4.47 -3.75
C VAL A 356 16.39 3.25 -4.68
N ILE A 357 15.31 2.48 -4.79
CA ILE A 357 15.23 1.36 -5.74
C ILE A 357 15.16 1.87 -7.18
N SER A 358 14.33 2.88 -7.44
CA SER A 358 14.18 3.48 -8.78
C SER A 358 15.50 4.07 -9.30
N GLU A 359 16.24 4.75 -8.44
CA GLU A 359 17.56 5.27 -8.75
C GLU A 359 18.57 4.15 -9.08
N ALA A 360 18.54 3.05 -8.32
CA ALA A 360 19.38 1.88 -8.56
C ALA A 360 19.05 1.21 -9.91
N ILE A 361 17.78 1.13 -10.28
CA ILE A 361 17.38 0.64 -11.61
C ILE A 361 17.82 1.59 -12.70
N ASN A 362 17.58 2.89 -12.54
CA ASN A 362 17.92 3.90 -13.55
C ASN A 362 19.44 4.06 -13.76
N SER A 363 20.25 3.84 -12.71
CA SER A 363 21.72 3.87 -12.80
C SER A 363 22.33 2.59 -13.35
N GLY A 364 21.54 1.53 -13.50
CA GLY A 364 22.03 0.20 -13.90
C GLY A 364 22.64 -0.62 -12.75
N GLU A 365 22.53 -0.17 -11.51
CA GLU A 365 22.92 -0.95 -10.32
C GLU A 365 22.01 -2.19 -10.18
N LEU A 366 20.73 -2.03 -10.54
CA LEU A 366 19.76 -3.11 -10.67
C LEU A 366 19.25 -3.23 -12.11
N PRO A 367 18.86 -4.44 -12.55
CA PRO A 367 18.30 -4.64 -13.90
C PRO A 367 17.00 -3.88 -14.16
N ALA A 368 16.84 -3.35 -15.37
CA ALA A 368 15.69 -2.56 -15.79
C ALA A 368 14.36 -3.33 -15.85
N PHE A 369 14.39 -4.67 -15.87
CA PHE A 369 13.17 -5.49 -15.88
C PHE A 369 12.46 -5.55 -14.51
N LEU A 370 13.09 -5.10 -13.43
CA LEU A 370 12.49 -5.09 -12.10
C LEU A 370 11.42 -4.00 -12.02
N GLY A 371 10.17 -4.39 -12.16
CA GLY A 371 9.03 -3.50 -12.11
C GLY A 371 8.65 -3.15 -10.67
N LEU A 372 8.66 -1.86 -10.33
CA LEU A 372 8.12 -1.35 -9.08
C LEU A 372 6.61 -1.13 -9.22
N GLU A 373 5.87 -1.36 -8.13
CA GLU A 373 4.41 -1.30 -8.14
C GLU A 373 3.87 -0.22 -7.19
N GLY A 374 2.73 0.38 -7.58
CA GLY A 374 1.90 1.19 -6.70
C GLY A 374 2.33 2.64 -6.50
N TYR A 375 3.26 3.15 -7.32
CA TYR A 375 3.75 4.53 -7.28
C TYR A 375 3.84 5.12 -8.69
N GLY A 376 3.87 6.45 -8.77
CA GLY A 376 3.83 7.18 -10.03
C GLY A 376 2.39 7.33 -10.54
N ASP A 377 2.23 7.36 -11.85
CA ASP A 377 0.92 7.39 -12.48
C ASP A 377 0.23 6.02 -12.40
N ILE A 378 -0.83 5.96 -11.58
CA ILE A 378 -1.58 4.72 -11.35
C ILE A 378 -2.58 4.44 -12.48
N LEU A 379 -2.99 5.46 -13.24
CA LEU A 379 -3.86 5.27 -14.41
C LEU A 379 -3.09 4.80 -15.64
N GLY A 380 -1.76 4.96 -15.65
CA GLY A 380 -0.93 4.62 -16.80
C GLY A 380 -1.16 5.54 -18.01
N LEU A 381 -1.56 6.79 -17.75
CA LEU A 381 -1.84 7.77 -18.81
C LEU A 381 -0.58 8.57 -19.21
N ASP A 382 0.38 8.68 -18.31
CA ASP A 382 1.67 9.33 -18.53
C ASP A 382 2.69 8.26 -19.00
N THR A 383 2.74 7.99 -20.31
CA THR A 383 3.71 7.10 -20.93
C THR A 383 4.76 7.89 -21.74
#